data_53ab1ce5a9672f9019512577d82d3c55
#
_entry.id   53ab1ce5a9672f9019512577d82d3c55
#
_cell.length_a   1.000
_cell.length_b   1.000
_cell.length_c   1.000
_cell.angle_alpha   90.00
_cell.angle_beta   90.00
_cell.angle_gamma   90.00
#
_symmetry.space_group_name_H-M   'P 1'
#
loop_
_entity.id
_entity.type
_entity.pdbx_description
1 polymer ?
#
loop_
_entity_poly.entity_id
_entity_poly.type
_entity_poly.pdbx_seq_one_letter_code
_entity_poly.pdbx_strand_id
1 'polypeptide(L)'
;CHYCTFAKPPVPGERAYMTPEQVLEIARAGAAQGCKEALFTLGDKPELRYKVARRELDEMGYASTIAYLTAMAELVYRETGLLPHANPGVMTRDEIAALRNVTISQGIMLESVTSRLHEKGQVHYGSPDKHPAPRLQTMRDAGEHPRPCHPGGPLAPP
;
A
#
# COMPACT_ATOMS: atom_id res chain seq x y z
N CYS A 1 13.88 -4.57 -5.58
CA CYS A 1 14.62 -4.33 -6.82
C CYS A 1 15.97 -3.67 -6.53
N HIS A 2 17.01 -4.02 -7.27
CA HIS A 2 18.37 -3.51 -7.04
C HIS A 2 18.53 -2.00 -7.22
N TYR A 3 17.63 -1.35 -7.95
CA TYR A 3 17.64 0.10 -8.17
C TYR A 3 16.79 0.90 -7.18
N CYS A 4 15.99 0.23 -6.35
CA CYS A 4 15.07 0.92 -5.44
C CYS A 4 15.86 1.53 -4.26
N THR A 5 15.83 2.85 -4.13
CA THR A 5 16.51 3.58 -3.05
C THR A 5 15.72 3.54 -1.73
N PHE A 6 14.44 3.17 -1.76
CA PHE A 6 13.58 3.05 -0.57
C PHE A 6 13.64 1.66 0.07
N ALA A 7 13.91 0.61 -0.73
CA ALA A 7 13.99 -0.74 -0.21
C ALA A 7 15.31 -0.94 0.55
N LYS A 8 15.20 -1.13 1.85
CA LYS A 8 16.32 -1.45 2.73
C LYS A 8 16.12 -2.86 3.31
N PRO A 9 17.18 -3.64 3.48
CA PRO A 9 17.08 -4.87 4.26
C PRO A 9 16.70 -4.53 5.71
N PRO A 10 15.97 -5.42 6.41
CA PRO A 10 15.67 -5.23 7.82
C PRO A 10 16.95 -5.05 8.66
N VAL A 11 16.97 -4.02 9.51
CA VAL A 11 18.07 -3.72 10.41
C VAL A 11 17.62 -4.05 11.84
N PRO A 12 18.42 -4.74 12.65
CA PRO A 12 18.08 -5.00 14.04
C PRO A 12 17.81 -3.69 14.81
N GLY A 13 16.65 -3.62 15.49
CA GLY A 13 16.23 -2.45 16.24
C GLY A 13 15.44 -1.40 15.44
N GLU A 14 15.38 -1.51 14.11
CA GLU A 14 14.51 -0.67 13.29
C GLU A 14 13.15 -1.35 13.07
N ARG A 15 12.09 -0.55 13.03
CA ARG A 15 10.73 -1.03 12.74
C ARG A 15 10.52 -1.24 11.23
N ALA A 16 9.75 -2.27 10.89
CA ALA A 16 9.33 -2.50 9.51
C ALA A 16 8.15 -1.60 9.11
N TYR A 17 7.35 -1.19 10.07
CA TYR A 17 6.18 -0.33 9.86
C TYR A 17 6.23 0.90 10.77
N MET A 18 5.71 2.00 10.25
CA MET A 18 5.39 3.18 11.07
C MET A 18 4.27 2.82 12.05
N THR A 19 4.30 3.43 13.25
CA THR A 19 3.17 3.32 14.17
C THR A 19 1.99 4.20 13.72
N PRO A 20 0.76 3.96 14.18
CA PRO A 20 -0.38 4.83 13.90
C PRO A 20 -0.12 6.30 14.26
N GLU A 21 0.58 6.55 15.37
CA GLU A 21 0.94 7.89 15.83
C GLU A 21 1.89 8.58 14.85
N GLN A 22 2.91 7.87 14.35
CA GLN A 22 3.84 8.39 13.34
C GLN A 22 3.13 8.69 12.02
N VAL A 23 2.21 7.82 11.59
CA VAL A 23 1.39 8.05 10.40
C VAL A 23 0.55 9.32 10.57
N LEU A 24 -0.11 9.49 11.72
CA LEU A 24 -0.92 10.69 12.00
C LEU A 24 -0.09 11.95 12.13
N GLU A 25 1.10 11.89 12.71
CA GLU A 25 1.99 13.04 12.80
C GLU A 25 2.31 13.59 11.42
N ILE A 26 2.70 12.72 10.48
CA ILE A 26 2.99 13.11 9.09
C ILE A 26 1.74 13.64 8.40
N ALA A 27 0.61 12.97 8.56
CA ALA A 27 -0.64 13.37 7.94
C ALA A 27 -1.12 14.74 8.44
N ARG A 28 -1.06 15.00 9.75
CA ARG A 28 -1.40 16.30 10.33
C ARG A 28 -0.47 17.41 9.87
N ALA A 29 0.83 17.13 9.78
CA ALA A 29 1.78 18.10 9.23
C ALA A 29 1.48 18.44 7.76
N GLY A 30 1.14 17.43 6.94
CA GLY A 30 0.72 17.63 5.56
C GLY A 30 -0.58 18.45 5.45
N ALA A 31 -1.58 18.12 6.25
CA ALA A 31 -2.85 18.87 6.29
C ALA A 31 -2.64 20.33 6.68
N ALA A 32 -1.79 20.60 7.67
CA ALA A 32 -1.43 21.96 8.08
C ALA A 32 -0.74 22.77 6.98
N GLN A 33 -0.05 22.12 6.05
CA GLN A 33 0.56 22.73 4.86
C GLN A 33 -0.42 22.86 3.67
N GLY A 34 -1.68 22.47 3.85
CA GLY A 34 -2.71 22.59 2.82
C GLY A 34 -2.73 21.45 1.80
N CYS A 35 -2.04 20.32 2.06
CA CYS A 35 -2.16 19.11 1.25
C CYS A 35 -3.62 18.66 1.17
N LYS A 36 -3.99 18.00 0.08
CA LYS A 36 -5.34 17.45 -0.15
C LYS A 36 -5.37 15.95 -0.08
N GLU A 37 -4.25 15.29 -0.34
CA GLU A 37 -4.13 13.85 -0.39
C GLU A 37 -3.03 13.37 0.54
N ALA A 38 -3.19 12.13 1.02
CA ALA A 38 -2.17 11.34 1.70
C ALA A 38 -1.79 10.16 0.82
N LEU A 39 -0.60 10.17 0.24
CA LEU A 39 -0.09 9.06 -0.56
C LEU A 39 0.55 8.01 0.35
N PHE A 40 -0.03 6.82 0.36
CA PHE A 40 0.52 5.63 1.00
C PHE A 40 1.32 4.82 0.00
N THR A 41 2.64 4.93 0.07
CA THR A 41 3.58 4.14 -0.74
C THR A 41 4.37 3.22 0.19
N LEU A 42 4.40 1.93 -0.13
CA LEU A 42 4.97 0.91 0.75
C LEU A 42 5.55 -0.27 -0.04
N GLY A 43 6.25 -1.16 0.66
CA GLY A 43 6.72 -2.41 0.11
C GLY A 43 5.58 -3.38 -0.18
N ASP A 44 5.73 -4.19 -1.21
CA ASP A 44 4.74 -5.19 -1.63
C ASP A 44 4.78 -6.37 -0.66
N LYS A 45 3.80 -6.42 0.27
CA LYS A 45 3.60 -7.51 1.26
C LYS A 45 4.89 -8.00 1.93
N PRO A 46 5.63 -7.11 2.62
CA PRO A 46 6.91 -7.47 3.23
C PRO A 46 6.80 -8.59 4.26
N GLU A 47 5.62 -8.78 4.88
CA GLU A 47 5.34 -9.87 5.81
C GLU A 47 5.49 -11.27 5.20
N LEU A 48 5.35 -11.41 3.87
CA LEU A 48 5.56 -12.67 3.18
C LEU A 48 7.05 -13.01 3.00
N ARG A 49 7.92 -12.02 3.16
CA ARG A 49 9.35 -12.16 2.92
C ARG A 49 10.18 -12.02 4.20
N TYR A 50 9.76 -11.16 5.12
CA TYR A 50 10.54 -10.81 6.32
C TYR A 50 9.78 -11.15 7.59
N LYS A 51 10.37 -12.02 8.41
CA LYS A 51 9.81 -12.44 9.71
C LYS A 51 9.57 -11.26 10.67
N VAL A 52 10.42 -10.23 10.60
CA VAL A 52 10.25 -9.01 11.42
C VAL A 52 8.96 -8.28 11.05
N ALA A 53 8.67 -8.14 9.76
CA ALA A 53 7.44 -7.51 9.30
C ALA A 53 6.20 -8.31 9.72
N ARG A 54 6.23 -9.64 9.62
CA ARG A 54 5.12 -10.49 10.11
C ARG A 54 4.90 -10.31 11.60
N ARG A 55 5.98 -10.40 12.39
CA ARG A 55 5.89 -10.26 13.85
C ARG A 55 5.32 -8.90 14.26
N GLU A 56 5.76 -7.81 13.64
CA GLU A 56 5.23 -6.48 13.96
C GLU A 56 3.74 -6.32 13.64
N LEU A 57 3.26 -6.91 12.54
CA LEU A 57 1.83 -6.95 12.24
C LEU A 57 1.06 -7.74 13.30
N ASP A 58 1.60 -8.88 13.74
CA ASP A 58 0.99 -9.69 14.81
C ASP A 58 0.92 -8.92 16.12
N GLU A 59 2.00 -8.22 16.50
CA GLU A 59 2.06 -7.37 17.70
C GLU A 59 1.06 -6.21 17.64
N MET A 60 0.81 -5.65 16.44
CA MET A 60 -0.17 -4.59 16.22
C MET A 60 -1.59 -5.11 16.00
N GLY A 61 -1.79 -6.44 15.90
CA GLY A 61 -3.10 -7.06 15.72
C GLY A 61 -3.63 -7.09 14.28
N TYR A 62 -2.75 -6.96 13.27
CA TYR A 62 -3.14 -6.95 11.86
C TYR A 62 -2.76 -8.22 11.11
N ALA A 63 -3.70 -8.75 10.34
CA ALA A 63 -3.50 -9.97 9.56
C ALA A 63 -2.52 -9.80 8.38
N SER A 64 -2.40 -8.59 7.82
CA SER A 64 -1.54 -8.30 6.66
C SER A 64 -1.17 -6.82 6.58
N THR A 65 -0.17 -6.52 5.75
CA THR A 65 0.19 -5.13 5.39
C THR A 65 -1.01 -4.38 4.80
N ILE A 66 -1.83 -5.04 3.98
CA ILE A 66 -3.02 -4.41 3.38
C ILE A 66 -4.07 -4.11 4.45
N ALA A 67 -4.27 -5.00 5.43
CA ALA A 67 -5.19 -4.74 6.55
C ALA A 67 -4.71 -3.54 7.40
N TYR A 68 -3.41 -3.45 7.67
CA TYR A 68 -2.83 -2.29 8.35
C TYR A 68 -2.98 -1.00 7.53
N LEU A 69 -2.67 -1.05 6.24
CA LEU A 69 -2.85 0.08 5.33
C LEU A 69 -4.31 0.57 5.30
N THR A 70 -5.26 -0.36 5.24
CA THR A 70 -6.71 -0.04 5.26
C THR A 70 -7.08 0.72 6.52
N ALA A 71 -6.63 0.25 7.68
CA ALA A 71 -6.87 0.92 8.96
C ALA A 71 -6.20 2.31 9.02
N MET A 72 -4.98 2.45 8.51
CA MET A 72 -4.27 3.75 8.50
C MET A 72 -4.88 4.74 7.51
N ALA A 73 -5.37 4.30 6.36
CA ALA A 73 -6.07 5.14 5.40
C ALA A 73 -7.36 5.71 6.02
N GLU A 74 -8.16 4.87 6.65
CA GLU A 74 -9.36 5.29 7.39
C GLU A 74 -9.03 6.28 8.51
N LEU A 75 -8.02 5.96 9.32
CA LEU A 75 -7.56 6.80 10.42
C LEU A 75 -7.13 8.18 9.93
N VAL A 76 -6.30 8.27 8.89
CA VAL A 76 -5.82 9.53 8.32
C VAL A 76 -6.97 10.36 7.78
N TYR A 77 -7.89 9.75 7.03
CA TYR A 77 -9.06 10.48 6.52
C TYR A 77 -9.90 11.07 7.65
N ARG A 78 -10.23 10.26 8.66
CA ARG A 78 -11.06 10.68 9.78
C ARG A 78 -10.42 11.80 10.62
N GLU A 79 -9.12 11.73 10.85
CA GLU A 79 -8.40 12.65 11.74
C GLU A 79 -7.92 13.94 11.05
N THR A 80 -7.78 13.93 9.71
CA THR A 80 -7.17 15.06 8.99
C THR A 80 -7.99 15.56 7.80
N GLY A 81 -8.93 14.77 7.30
CA GLY A 81 -9.66 15.05 6.07
C GLY A 81 -8.82 14.87 4.78
N LEU A 82 -7.56 14.45 4.88
CA LEU A 82 -6.75 14.15 3.70
C LEU A 82 -7.32 12.93 2.97
N LEU A 83 -7.40 13.03 1.65
CA LEU A 83 -7.92 11.96 0.81
C LEU A 83 -6.85 10.87 0.61
N PRO A 84 -7.09 9.61 1.07
CA PRO A 84 -6.07 8.58 0.95
C PRO A 84 -5.92 8.09 -0.48
N HIS A 85 -4.69 8.05 -0.99
CA HIS A 85 -4.28 7.38 -2.21
C HIS A 85 -3.34 6.22 -1.85
N ALA A 86 -3.68 4.98 -2.22
CA ALA A 86 -2.90 3.80 -1.86
C ALA A 86 -2.15 3.20 -3.06
N ASN A 87 -0.87 2.92 -2.89
CA ASN A 87 -0.02 2.25 -3.88
C ASN A 87 0.73 1.07 -3.22
N PRO A 88 0.02 -0.02 -2.86
CA PRO A 88 0.59 -1.11 -2.07
C PRO A 88 1.21 -2.24 -2.89
N GLY A 89 1.21 -2.17 -4.23
CA GLY A 89 1.69 -3.24 -5.10
C GLY A 89 0.61 -4.24 -5.48
N VAL A 90 0.95 -5.54 -5.50
CA VAL A 90 0.05 -6.60 -5.94
C VAL A 90 -1.05 -6.86 -4.90
N MET A 91 -2.30 -6.90 -5.36
CA MET A 91 -3.47 -7.11 -4.51
C MET A 91 -4.39 -8.19 -5.06
N THR A 92 -5.09 -8.88 -4.17
CA THR A 92 -6.24 -9.72 -4.47
C THR A 92 -7.50 -8.89 -4.65
N ARG A 93 -8.56 -9.48 -5.20
CA ARG A 93 -9.88 -8.82 -5.33
C ARG A 93 -10.43 -8.33 -3.99
N ASP A 94 -10.31 -9.14 -2.96
CA ASP A 94 -10.81 -8.79 -1.61
C ASP A 94 -10.02 -7.63 -1.00
N GLU A 95 -8.70 -7.61 -1.20
CA GLU A 95 -7.83 -6.50 -0.76
C GLU A 95 -8.17 -5.20 -1.50
N ILE A 96 -8.40 -5.28 -2.82
CA ILE A 96 -8.85 -4.13 -3.63
C ILE A 96 -10.19 -3.62 -3.11
N ALA A 97 -11.15 -4.51 -2.86
CA ALA A 97 -12.47 -4.16 -2.35
C ALA A 97 -12.40 -3.51 -0.96
N ALA A 98 -11.59 -4.05 -0.04
CA ALA A 98 -11.40 -3.49 1.30
C ALA A 98 -10.82 -2.06 1.23
N LEU A 99 -9.74 -1.85 0.47
CA LEU A 99 -9.11 -0.54 0.31
C LEU A 99 -10.03 0.48 -0.37
N ARG A 100 -10.92 0.06 -1.29
CA ARG A 100 -11.86 0.96 -1.96
C ARG A 100 -12.81 1.70 -1.02
N ASN A 101 -13.09 1.10 0.12
CA ASN A 101 -13.98 1.71 1.11
C ASN A 101 -13.33 2.90 1.84
N VAL A 102 -12.00 2.98 1.85
CA VAL A 102 -11.23 3.93 2.65
C VAL A 102 -10.22 4.75 1.82
N THR A 103 -10.18 4.57 0.49
CA THR A 103 -9.28 5.31 -0.39
C THR A 103 -10.04 5.96 -1.53
N ILE A 104 -9.61 7.16 -1.95
CA ILE A 104 -10.17 7.83 -3.13
C ILE A 104 -9.64 7.22 -4.43
N SER A 105 -8.40 6.72 -4.40
CA SER A 105 -7.74 6.10 -5.54
C SER A 105 -6.74 5.04 -5.11
N GLN A 106 -6.47 4.11 -6.02
CA GLN A 106 -5.48 3.05 -5.85
C GLN A 106 -4.59 3.00 -7.09
N GLY A 107 -3.30 2.84 -6.88
CA GLY A 107 -2.32 2.74 -7.95
C GLY A 107 -1.47 1.48 -7.85
N ILE A 108 -0.88 1.12 -8.99
CA ILE A 108 0.15 0.09 -9.07
C ILE A 108 1.17 0.47 -10.14
N MET A 109 2.45 0.40 -9.81
CA MET A 109 3.54 0.62 -10.75
C MET A 109 3.75 -0.64 -11.59
N LEU A 110 3.22 -0.67 -12.82
CA LEU A 110 3.38 -1.81 -13.73
C LEU A 110 4.86 -2.05 -14.10
N GLU A 111 5.66 -0.99 -14.20
CA GLU A 111 7.07 -0.98 -14.58
C GLU A 111 7.31 -1.43 -16.03
N SER A 112 6.92 -2.66 -16.36
CA SER A 112 7.08 -3.25 -17.69
C SER A 112 6.10 -4.39 -17.92
N VAL A 113 5.76 -4.64 -19.18
CA VAL A 113 4.98 -5.80 -19.62
C VAL A 113 5.87 -6.98 -20.05
N THR A 114 7.19 -6.81 -20.08
CA THR A 114 8.13 -7.86 -20.47
C THR A 114 8.70 -8.61 -19.27
N SER A 115 8.79 -9.93 -19.38
CA SER A 115 9.46 -10.79 -18.38
C SER A 115 10.99 -10.73 -18.46
N ARG A 116 11.59 -10.15 -19.53
CA ARG A 116 13.03 -10.08 -19.72
C ARG A 116 13.76 -9.38 -18.57
N LEU A 117 13.12 -8.41 -17.91
CA LEU A 117 13.71 -7.70 -16.77
C LEU A 117 13.91 -8.57 -15.52
N HIS A 118 13.33 -9.80 -15.51
CA HIS A 118 13.49 -10.78 -14.44
C HIS A 118 14.60 -11.80 -14.69
N GLU A 119 15.21 -11.80 -15.88
CA GLU A 119 16.33 -12.66 -16.22
C GLU A 119 17.57 -12.31 -15.37
N LYS A 120 18.48 -13.28 -15.21
CA LYS A 120 19.72 -13.08 -14.45
C LYS A 120 20.50 -11.88 -14.99
N GLY A 121 20.86 -10.96 -14.10
CA GLY A 121 21.59 -9.73 -14.45
C GLY A 121 20.68 -8.54 -14.81
N GLN A 122 19.36 -8.72 -14.87
CA GLN A 122 18.41 -7.63 -15.13
C GLN A 122 17.91 -6.99 -13.83
N VAL A 123 17.32 -5.81 -13.93
CA VAL A 123 16.97 -4.94 -12.79
C VAL A 123 15.90 -5.50 -11.84
N HIS A 124 15.04 -6.39 -12.34
CA HIS A 124 14.00 -7.05 -11.52
C HIS A 124 14.37 -8.48 -11.11
N TYR A 125 15.59 -8.91 -11.38
CA TYR A 125 16.05 -10.23 -10.95
C TYR A 125 15.90 -10.40 -9.43
N GLY A 126 15.28 -11.51 -9.00
CA GLY A 126 15.02 -11.76 -7.59
C GLY A 126 13.89 -10.93 -6.95
N SER A 127 13.09 -10.23 -7.75
CA SER A 127 11.92 -9.45 -7.31
C SER A 127 10.64 -10.00 -7.96
N PRO A 128 10.09 -11.13 -7.48
CA PRO A 128 8.93 -11.79 -8.10
C PRO A 128 7.66 -10.93 -8.11
N ASP A 129 7.51 -10.06 -7.12
CA ASP A 129 6.45 -9.05 -7.00
C ASP A 129 6.45 -8.03 -8.15
N LYS A 130 7.58 -7.86 -8.85
CA LYS A 130 7.68 -7.00 -10.02
C LYS A 130 7.33 -7.71 -11.35
N HIS A 131 7.02 -9.00 -11.30
CA HIS A 131 6.64 -9.73 -12.52
C HIS A 131 5.35 -9.15 -13.11
N PRO A 132 5.28 -8.93 -14.44
CA PRO A 132 4.13 -8.28 -15.06
C PRO A 132 2.80 -9.02 -14.87
N ALA A 133 2.80 -10.34 -14.84
CA ALA A 133 1.56 -11.13 -14.77
C ALA A 133 0.70 -10.80 -13.51
N PRO A 134 1.20 -10.87 -12.27
CA PRO A 134 0.39 -10.51 -11.11
C PRO A 134 0.01 -9.02 -11.07
N ARG A 135 0.84 -8.14 -11.60
CA ARG A 135 0.53 -6.70 -11.69
C ARG A 135 -0.59 -6.41 -12.67
N LEU A 136 -0.54 -7.02 -13.85
CA LEU A 136 -1.62 -6.94 -14.84
C LEU A 136 -2.92 -7.55 -14.31
N GLN A 137 -2.82 -8.64 -13.53
CA GLN A 137 -4.00 -9.22 -12.89
C GLN A 137 -4.62 -8.28 -11.88
N THR A 138 -3.83 -7.65 -11.01
CA THR A 138 -4.31 -6.62 -10.07
C THR A 138 -5.02 -5.47 -10.80
N MET A 139 -4.46 -5.01 -11.93
CA MET A 139 -5.09 -3.95 -12.74
C MET A 139 -6.44 -4.40 -13.34
N ARG A 140 -6.53 -5.65 -13.83
CA ARG A 140 -7.79 -6.21 -14.35
C ARG A 140 -8.83 -6.33 -13.24
N ASP A 141 -8.44 -6.91 -12.11
CA ASP A 141 -9.32 -7.07 -10.95
C ASP A 141 -9.82 -5.71 -10.44
N ALA A 142 -8.96 -4.69 -10.44
CA ALA A 142 -9.36 -3.33 -10.10
C ALA A 142 -10.36 -2.74 -11.10
N GLY A 143 -10.24 -3.02 -12.39
CA GLY A 143 -11.17 -2.54 -13.42
C GLY A 143 -12.53 -3.24 -13.39
N GLU A 144 -12.57 -4.51 -13.00
CA GLU A 144 -13.81 -5.32 -12.92
C GLU A 144 -14.67 -5.00 -11.69
N HIS A 145 -14.14 -4.30 -10.69
CA HIS A 145 -14.88 -3.86 -9.52
C HIS A 145 -15.27 -2.38 -9.67
N PRO A 146 -16.44 -2.07 -10.26
CA PRO A 146 -16.93 -0.70 -10.27
C PRO A 146 -17.08 -0.21 -8.83
N ARG A 147 -16.74 1.05 -8.58
CA ARG A 147 -17.01 1.67 -7.27
C ARG A 147 -18.49 1.51 -6.99
N PRO A 148 -18.90 1.01 -5.82
CA PRO A 148 -20.27 1.20 -5.41
C PRO A 148 -20.51 2.69 -5.34
N CYS A 149 -21.41 3.20 -6.17
CA CYS A 149 -21.99 4.52 -5.99
C CYS A 149 -22.88 4.46 -4.74
N HIS A 150 -22.25 4.48 -3.56
CA HIS A 150 -23.01 4.64 -2.31
C HIS A 150 -23.16 6.13 -2.04
N PRO A 151 -24.37 6.66 -2.12
CA PRO A 151 -24.67 7.91 -1.43
C PRO A 151 -24.51 7.62 0.08
N GLY A 152 -23.44 8.12 0.68
CA GLY A 152 -23.13 7.87 2.09
C GLY A 152 -22.04 6.82 2.36
N GLY A 153 -21.14 6.56 1.41
CA GLY A 153 -19.93 5.76 1.64
C GLY A 153 -19.03 6.36 2.71
N PRO A 154 -18.08 5.58 3.27
CA PRO A 154 -17.24 6.00 4.41
C PRO A 154 -16.38 7.25 4.14
N LEU A 155 -16.28 7.72 2.91
CA LEU A 155 -15.66 9.00 2.53
C LEU A 155 -16.69 10.14 2.38
N ALA A 156 -17.92 9.97 2.85
CA ALA A 156 -18.81 11.12 3.01
C ALA A 156 -18.24 12.04 4.11
N PRO A 157 -18.21 13.37 3.91
CA PRO A 157 -17.76 14.29 4.94
C PRO A 157 -18.61 14.12 6.21
N PRO A 158 -18.00 14.30 7.40
CA PRO A 158 -18.71 14.29 8.66
C PRO A 158 -19.81 15.35 8.72
#